data_607a895a2d9b8abc485fceab37e23aa3
#
_entry.id   607a895a2d9b8abc485fceab37e23aa3
#
_cell.length_a   1.000
_cell.length_b   1.000
_cell.length_c   1.000
_cell.angle_alpha   90.00
_cell.angle_beta   90.00
_cell.angle_gamma   90.00
#
_symmetry.space_group_name_H-M   'P 1'
#
loop_
_entity.id
_entity.type
_entity.pdbx_description
1 polymer ?
#
loop_
_entity_poly.entity_id
_entity_poly.type
_entity_poly.pdbx_seq_one_letter_code
_entity_poly.pdbx_strand_id
1 'polypeptide(L)'
;MDVHSEEELFKVIRGAYEEGLKIQVLGNGKHGKKEGVNEYVYTRKMVWFEIKNGVVEALAGADVNAIRKEASEEGLLLPTLYDGTVGGLLATNFASPLSTAYGKPIDFTNWVRVLTPYGGIKWKMLVGSKGIVGAISRAELKLYPKPSKILTYEKEEVVNRDIEKLMSLSPLVLLVDYQGGKFRVHASYAKEIMLKGYSVDEGVPLVEVNDERKEVIVEGDDFESFKKVVEVSQPLYAYWIWKSGIFVLVNADTDMLKESNIKYYTKDQPKEVHVKLKRLLDARGIFA
;
A
#
# COMPACT_ATOMS: atom_id res chain seq x y z
N MET A 1 -4.16 19.02 -15.44
CA MET A 1 -5.37 18.75 -16.24
C MET A 1 -6.03 17.45 -15.80
N ASP A 2 -7.36 17.28 -15.97
CA ASP A 2 -8.05 15.99 -15.78
C ASP A 2 -8.11 15.24 -17.11
N VAL A 3 -7.95 13.90 -17.08
CA VAL A 3 -8.14 13.00 -18.22
C VAL A 3 -9.27 12.02 -17.95
N HIS A 4 -10.00 11.62 -19.00
CA HIS A 4 -11.22 10.82 -18.90
C HIS A 4 -11.08 9.42 -19.48
N SER A 5 -10.05 9.18 -20.29
CA SER A 5 -9.81 7.90 -20.94
C SER A 5 -8.32 7.54 -21.04
N GLU A 6 -8.04 6.28 -21.36
CA GLU A 6 -6.66 5.82 -21.63
C GLU A 6 -6.06 6.51 -22.87
N GLU A 7 -6.88 6.81 -23.88
CA GLU A 7 -6.47 7.50 -25.09
C GLU A 7 -6.05 8.95 -24.80
N GLU A 8 -6.83 9.67 -23.99
CA GLU A 8 -6.46 11.03 -23.57
C GLU A 8 -5.16 11.02 -22.74
N LEU A 9 -5.07 10.10 -21.76
CA LEU A 9 -3.87 9.95 -20.96
C LEU A 9 -2.64 9.66 -21.83
N PHE A 10 -2.78 8.77 -22.81
CA PHE A 10 -1.68 8.44 -23.73
C PHE A 10 -1.28 9.62 -24.61
N LYS A 11 -2.24 10.41 -25.12
CA LYS A 11 -1.94 11.63 -25.90
C LYS A 11 -1.14 12.64 -25.07
N VAL A 12 -1.50 12.84 -23.81
CA VAL A 12 -0.77 13.74 -22.90
C VAL A 12 0.67 13.23 -22.67
N ILE A 13 0.83 11.93 -22.40
CA ILE A 13 2.16 11.32 -22.21
C ILE A 13 3.02 11.48 -23.47
N ARG A 14 2.47 11.24 -24.65
CA ARG A 14 3.16 11.42 -25.92
C ARG A 14 3.56 12.86 -26.18
N GLY A 15 2.65 13.82 -25.96
CA GLY A 15 2.95 15.25 -26.10
C GLY A 15 4.07 15.68 -25.16
N ALA A 16 3.98 15.31 -23.89
CA ALA A 16 5.03 15.59 -22.91
C ALA A 16 6.40 14.99 -23.32
N TYR A 17 6.39 13.78 -23.87
CA TYR A 17 7.61 13.14 -24.34
C TYR A 17 8.22 13.85 -25.59
N GLU A 18 7.39 14.28 -26.53
CA GLU A 18 7.82 15.00 -27.73
C GLU A 18 8.38 16.38 -27.38
N GLU A 19 7.76 17.08 -26.45
CA GLU A 19 8.14 18.41 -25.99
C GLU A 19 9.22 18.42 -24.89
N GLY A 20 9.55 17.26 -24.32
CA GLY A 20 10.51 17.13 -23.21
C GLY A 20 10.02 17.71 -21.87
N LEU A 21 8.68 17.75 -21.68
CA LEU A 21 8.06 18.25 -20.46
C LEU A 21 8.02 17.18 -19.36
N LYS A 22 8.23 17.60 -18.11
CA LYS A 22 8.05 16.75 -16.94
C LYS A 22 6.60 16.74 -16.50
N ILE A 23 6.02 15.55 -16.33
CA ILE A 23 4.66 15.36 -15.84
C ILE A 23 4.65 14.54 -14.56
N GLN A 24 3.66 14.79 -13.72
CA GLN A 24 3.32 13.91 -12.60
C GLN A 24 1.87 13.45 -12.78
N VAL A 25 1.67 12.12 -12.83
CA VAL A 25 0.34 11.52 -12.92
C VAL A 25 -0.17 11.23 -11.52
N LEU A 26 -1.36 11.73 -11.21
CA LEU A 26 -1.98 11.71 -9.90
C LEU A 26 -3.39 11.10 -9.98
N GLY A 27 -3.82 10.38 -8.93
CA GLY A 27 -5.22 10.07 -8.69
C GLY A 27 -5.92 11.29 -8.09
N ASN A 28 -6.27 11.23 -6.80
CA ASN A 28 -6.85 12.34 -6.05
C ASN A 28 -5.82 13.37 -5.53
N GLY A 29 -4.53 13.14 -5.76
CA GLY A 29 -3.46 14.03 -5.31
C GLY A 29 -3.10 13.93 -3.83
N LYS A 30 -3.53 12.89 -3.12
CA LYS A 30 -3.28 12.69 -1.67
C LYS A 30 -1.79 12.54 -1.31
N HIS A 31 -0.94 12.08 -2.23
CA HIS A 31 0.49 11.86 -1.99
C HIS A 31 1.38 13.06 -2.36
N GLY A 32 0.77 14.24 -2.47
CA GLY A 32 1.48 15.49 -2.71
C GLY A 32 1.89 15.71 -4.17
N LYS A 33 2.32 16.94 -4.43
CA LYS A 33 2.84 17.39 -5.72
C LYS A 33 4.35 17.52 -5.63
N LYS A 34 5.06 16.99 -6.61
CA LYS A 34 6.52 17.12 -6.70
C LYS A 34 6.89 18.46 -7.32
N GLU A 35 7.98 19.04 -6.86
CA GLU A 35 8.54 20.25 -7.45
C GLU A 35 9.21 19.98 -8.81
N GLY A 36 9.35 21.01 -9.63
CA GLY A 36 10.00 20.91 -10.94
C GLY A 36 9.22 20.14 -12.00
N VAL A 37 7.91 19.99 -11.81
CA VAL A 37 6.98 19.36 -12.75
C VAL A 37 6.31 20.45 -13.60
N ASN A 38 6.29 20.26 -14.93
CA ASN A 38 5.67 21.20 -15.84
C ASN A 38 4.14 21.06 -15.81
N GLU A 39 3.62 19.81 -15.69
CA GLU A 39 2.20 19.57 -15.68
C GLU A 39 1.78 18.43 -14.74
N TYR A 40 0.64 18.64 -14.03
CA TYR A 40 -0.01 17.64 -13.20
C TYR A 40 -1.21 17.06 -13.94
N VAL A 41 -1.18 15.74 -14.19
CA VAL A 41 -2.21 15.00 -14.92
C VAL A 41 -3.01 14.16 -13.93
N TYR A 42 -4.33 14.40 -13.85
CA TYR A 42 -5.21 13.70 -12.90
C TYR A 42 -6.03 12.63 -13.60
N THR A 43 -5.96 11.40 -13.10
CA THR A 43 -6.75 10.25 -13.58
C THR A 43 -8.09 10.12 -12.87
N ARG A 44 -8.43 10.97 -11.91
CA ARG A 44 -9.62 10.90 -11.06
C ARG A 44 -10.96 10.91 -11.82
N LYS A 45 -10.96 11.19 -13.12
CA LYS A 45 -12.14 11.09 -14.00
C LYS A 45 -12.22 9.77 -14.77
N MET A 46 -11.21 8.91 -14.67
CA MET A 46 -11.19 7.58 -15.25
C MET A 46 -11.78 6.58 -14.21
N VAL A 47 -13.09 6.67 -13.96
CA VAL A 47 -13.77 6.08 -12.79
C VAL A 47 -14.41 4.71 -13.04
N TRP A 48 -14.42 4.21 -14.28
CA TRP A 48 -15.08 2.96 -14.62
C TRP A 48 -14.44 1.77 -13.92
N PHE A 49 -15.27 0.86 -13.41
CA PHE A 49 -14.90 -0.49 -12.98
C PHE A 49 -16.06 -1.46 -13.19
N GLU A 50 -15.74 -2.76 -13.21
CA GLU A 50 -16.70 -3.87 -13.31
C GLU A 50 -16.23 -5.04 -12.44
N ILE A 51 -17.15 -5.58 -11.63
CA ILE A 51 -16.93 -6.79 -10.83
C ILE A 51 -17.53 -7.98 -11.58
N LYS A 52 -16.74 -9.02 -11.78
CA LYS A 52 -17.18 -10.24 -12.45
C LYS A 52 -16.30 -11.43 -12.09
N ASN A 53 -16.93 -12.58 -11.79
CA ASN A 53 -16.22 -13.83 -11.54
C ASN A 53 -15.13 -13.74 -10.44
N GLY A 54 -15.37 -12.98 -9.38
CA GLY A 54 -14.43 -12.84 -8.26
C GLY A 54 -13.20 -11.97 -8.55
N VAL A 55 -13.26 -11.15 -9.59
CA VAL A 55 -12.26 -10.12 -9.89
C VAL A 55 -12.95 -8.79 -10.14
N VAL A 56 -12.21 -7.70 -9.96
CA VAL A 56 -12.62 -6.37 -10.41
C VAL A 56 -11.61 -5.87 -11.46
N GLU A 57 -12.11 -5.50 -12.62
CA GLU A 57 -11.36 -4.74 -13.61
C GLU A 57 -11.70 -3.26 -13.47
N ALA A 58 -10.70 -2.38 -13.37
CA ALA A 58 -10.90 -0.98 -13.05
C ALA A 58 -9.91 -0.06 -13.77
N LEU A 59 -10.35 1.13 -14.16
CA LEU A 59 -9.50 2.23 -14.57
C LEU A 59 -8.82 2.87 -13.35
N ALA A 60 -7.70 3.53 -13.58
CA ALA A 60 -6.84 4.05 -12.52
C ALA A 60 -7.49 5.08 -11.58
N GLY A 61 -8.49 5.81 -12.05
CA GLY A 61 -9.22 6.79 -11.25
C GLY A 61 -10.41 6.22 -10.47
N ALA A 62 -10.75 4.93 -10.65
CA ALA A 62 -11.82 4.29 -9.91
C ALA A 62 -11.56 4.36 -8.39
N ASP A 63 -12.59 4.70 -7.62
CA ASP A 63 -12.51 4.83 -6.17
C ASP A 63 -12.48 3.47 -5.50
N VAL A 64 -11.45 3.22 -4.67
CA VAL A 64 -11.25 1.94 -3.97
C VAL A 64 -12.37 1.67 -2.97
N ASN A 65 -12.92 2.72 -2.32
CA ASN A 65 -14.03 2.55 -1.38
C ASN A 65 -15.33 2.19 -2.09
N ALA A 66 -15.59 2.76 -3.28
CA ALA A 66 -16.73 2.39 -4.10
C ALA A 66 -16.64 0.91 -4.51
N ILE A 67 -15.47 0.45 -4.98
CA ILE A 67 -15.23 -0.97 -5.31
C ILE A 67 -15.43 -1.86 -4.08
N ARG A 68 -14.88 -1.48 -2.91
CA ARG A 68 -15.05 -2.25 -1.67
C ARG A 68 -16.50 -2.38 -1.26
N LYS A 69 -17.28 -1.31 -1.40
CA LYS A 69 -18.70 -1.30 -1.09
C LYS A 69 -19.47 -2.26 -2.00
N GLU A 70 -19.31 -2.12 -3.32
CA GLU A 70 -20.00 -2.98 -4.30
C GLU A 70 -19.59 -4.45 -4.17
N ALA A 71 -18.29 -4.75 -4.03
CA ALA A 71 -17.81 -6.10 -3.77
C ALA A 71 -18.43 -6.68 -2.48
N SER A 72 -18.55 -5.86 -1.42
CA SER A 72 -19.15 -6.28 -0.15
C SER A 72 -20.64 -6.65 -0.27
N GLU A 73 -21.39 -5.98 -1.13
CA GLU A 73 -22.79 -6.28 -1.43
C GLU A 73 -22.93 -7.63 -2.15
N GLU A 74 -21.92 -8.04 -2.92
CA GLU A 74 -21.82 -9.35 -3.56
C GLU A 74 -21.20 -10.45 -2.66
N GLY A 75 -20.96 -10.17 -1.39
CA GLY A 75 -20.29 -11.11 -0.47
C GLY A 75 -18.80 -11.29 -0.75
N LEU A 76 -18.18 -10.33 -1.42
CA LEU A 76 -16.77 -10.31 -1.77
C LEU A 76 -15.99 -9.25 -0.98
N LEU A 77 -14.68 -9.44 -0.86
CA LEU A 77 -13.73 -8.58 -0.17
C LEU A 77 -12.60 -8.17 -1.11
N LEU A 78 -12.42 -6.88 -1.32
CA LEU A 78 -11.16 -6.32 -1.80
C LEU A 78 -10.25 -6.11 -0.58
N PRO A 79 -9.11 -6.84 -0.45
CA PRO A 79 -8.37 -6.95 0.82
C PRO A 79 -7.43 -5.76 1.08
N THR A 80 -7.98 -4.56 1.09
CA THR A 80 -7.23 -3.33 1.40
C THR A 80 -8.09 -2.35 2.18
N LEU A 81 -7.46 -1.54 3.02
CA LEU A 81 -8.07 -0.41 3.70
C LEU A 81 -7.65 0.93 3.06
N TYR A 82 -6.96 0.87 1.92
CA TYR A 82 -6.53 2.07 1.20
C TYR A 82 -7.74 2.94 0.82
N ASP A 83 -7.62 4.22 1.11
CA ASP A 83 -8.60 5.24 0.77
C ASP A 83 -8.05 6.12 -0.37
N GLY A 84 -8.51 5.89 -1.57
CA GLY A 84 -8.07 6.61 -2.76
C GLY A 84 -8.43 5.89 -4.06
N THR A 85 -7.65 6.11 -5.12
CA THR A 85 -7.90 5.53 -6.44
C THR A 85 -7.12 4.23 -6.64
N VAL A 86 -7.60 3.39 -7.56
CA VAL A 86 -6.91 2.14 -7.96
C VAL A 86 -5.48 2.43 -8.42
N GLY A 87 -5.25 3.50 -9.20
CA GLY A 87 -3.91 3.90 -9.60
C GLY A 87 -3.01 4.25 -8.42
N GLY A 88 -3.53 4.95 -7.41
CA GLY A 88 -2.81 5.28 -6.17
C GLY A 88 -2.49 4.04 -5.34
N LEU A 89 -3.46 3.14 -5.15
CA LEU A 89 -3.27 1.84 -4.48
C LEU A 89 -2.11 1.06 -5.09
N LEU A 90 -2.09 0.93 -6.42
CA LEU A 90 -1.09 0.14 -7.13
C LEU A 90 0.25 0.85 -7.24
N ALA A 91 0.26 2.18 -7.40
CA ALA A 91 1.50 2.95 -7.43
C ALA A 91 2.26 2.87 -6.10
N THR A 92 1.54 2.87 -4.97
CA THR A 92 2.15 2.84 -3.63
C THR A 92 2.49 1.43 -3.16
N ASN A 93 1.65 0.45 -3.45
CA ASN A 93 1.80 -0.95 -2.99
C ASN A 93 1.98 -1.09 -1.47
N PHE A 94 1.29 -0.26 -0.68
CA PHE A 94 1.41 -0.31 0.77
C PHE A 94 0.67 -1.50 1.38
N ALA A 95 1.28 -2.06 2.44
CA ALA A 95 0.62 -3.05 3.28
C ALA A 95 -0.55 -2.40 4.03
N SER A 96 -1.64 -3.14 4.16
CA SER A 96 -2.75 -2.86 5.09
C SER A 96 -2.80 -3.96 6.15
N PRO A 97 -3.54 -3.80 7.25
CA PRO A 97 -3.71 -4.87 8.24
C PRO A 97 -4.11 -6.21 7.61
N LEU A 98 -4.94 -6.20 6.57
CA LEU A 98 -5.36 -7.39 5.82
C LEU A 98 -4.22 -8.07 5.03
N SER A 99 -3.06 -7.43 4.92
CA SER A 99 -1.90 -8.02 4.21
C SER A 99 -1.36 -9.28 4.90
N THR A 100 -1.67 -9.51 6.17
CA THR A 100 -1.36 -10.77 6.86
C THR A 100 -1.94 -11.99 6.13
N ALA A 101 -3.20 -11.94 5.70
CA ALA A 101 -3.86 -13.05 5.03
C ALA A 101 -3.79 -12.98 3.51
N TYR A 102 -3.84 -11.78 2.95
CA TYR A 102 -4.05 -11.58 1.51
C TYR A 102 -2.86 -10.98 0.76
N GLY A 103 -1.80 -10.60 1.48
CA GLY A 103 -0.63 -9.95 0.90
C GLY A 103 -0.85 -8.45 0.62
N LYS A 104 0.11 -7.84 -0.05
CA LYS A 104 0.10 -6.42 -0.50
C LYS A 104 -0.66 -6.29 -1.83
N PRO A 105 -0.95 -5.08 -2.29
CA PRO A 105 -1.65 -4.87 -3.57
C PRO A 105 -1.07 -5.65 -4.75
N ILE A 106 0.26 -5.82 -4.83
CA ILE A 106 0.87 -6.66 -5.86
C ILE A 106 0.41 -8.12 -5.79
N ASP A 107 0.11 -8.67 -4.61
CA ASP A 107 -0.20 -10.09 -4.43
C ASP A 107 -1.61 -10.44 -4.93
N PHE A 108 -2.57 -9.53 -4.75
CA PHE A 108 -3.94 -9.68 -5.25
C PHE A 108 -4.20 -8.98 -6.59
N THR A 109 -3.17 -8.43 -7.27
CA THR A 109 -3.26 -7.94 -8.64
C THR A 109 -2.99 -9.07 -9.61
N ASN A 110 -3.89 -9.30 -10.58
CA ASN A 110 -3.64 -10.23 -11.69
C ASN A 110 -2.73 -9.58 -12.73
N TRP A 111 -3.08 -8.36 -13.14
CA TRP A 111 -2.27 -7.54 -14.04
C TRP A 111 -2.54 -6.05 -13.81
N VAL A 112 -1.55 -5.24 -14.20
CA VAL A 112 -1.66 -3.79 -14.29
C VAL A 112 -1.21 -3.33 -15.67
N ARG A 113 -1.94 -2.40 -16.28
CA ARG A 113 -1.55 -1.70 -17.51
C ARG A 113 -0.98 -0.34 -17.16
N VAL A 114 0.21 -0.09 -17.67
CA VAL A 114 0.94 1.17 -17.51
C VAL A 114 1.18 1.77 -18.87
N LEU A 115 0.84 3.02 -19.04
CA LEU A 115 1.11 3.80 -20.26
C LEU A 115 2.47 4.47 -20.14
N THR A 116 3.31 4.24 -21.13
CA THR A 116 4.63 4.85 -21.32
C THR A 116 4.62 5.68 -22.60
N PRO A 117 5.66 6.47 -22.90
CA PRO A 117 5.75 7.17 -24.19
C PRO A 117 5.72 6.24 -25.41
N TYR A 118 6.06 4.96 -25.21
CA TYR A 118 6.15 3.96 -26.28
C TYR A 118 4.88 3.12 -26.45
N GLY A 119 3.91 3.27 -25.55
CA GLY A 119 2.66 2.51 -25.56
C GLY A 119 2.30 1.92 -24.21
N GLY A 120 1.25 1.10 -24.20
CA GLY A 120 0.76 0.41 -22.99
C GLY A 120 1.50 -0.91 -22.75
N ILE A 121 1.96 -1.11 -21.52
CA ILE A 121 2.62 -2.34 -21.06
C ILE A 121 1.73 -2.99 -19.99
N LYS A 122 1.47 -4.29 -20.14
CA LYS A 122 0.70 -5.09 -19.19
C LYS A 122 1.67 -5.95 -18.37
N TRP A 123 2.04 -5.49 -17.17
CA TRP A 123 3.05 -6.19 -16.36
C TRP A 123 2.93 -5.93 -14.87
N LYS A 124 2.68 -6.99 -14.09
CA LYS A 124 2.47 -6.97 -12.64
C LYS A 124 3.66 -6.35 -11.86
N MET A 125 4.89 -6.50 -12.35
CA MET A 125 6.10 -5.94 -11.71
C MET A 125 6.12 -4.41 -11.61
N LEU A 126 5.21 -3.71 -12.31
CA LEU A 126 5.11 -2.25 -12.27
C LEU A 126 4.29 -1.74 -11.06
N VAL A 127 3.67 -2.64 -10.28
CA VAL A 127 3.03 -2.31 -9.01
C VAL A 127 4.08 -1.87 -8.00
N GLY A 128 3.86 -0.75 -7.31
CA GLY A 128 4.81 -0.14 -6.37
C GLY A 128 5.84 0.78 -7.02
N SER A 129 5.70 1.08 -8.31
CA SER A 129 6.65 1.94 -9.05
C SER A 129 6.57 3.44 -8.72
N LYS A 130 5.64 3.86 -7.85
CA LYS A 130 5.43 5.27 -7.47
C LYS A 130 5.17 6.23 -8.66
N GLY A 131 4.72 5.66 -9.79
CA GLY A 131 4.45 6.44 -11.01
C GLY A 131 5.68 6.88 -11.80
N ILE A 132 6.89 6.49 -11.41
CA ILE A 132 8.13 6.95 -12.06
C ILE A 132 8.44 6.26 -13.40
N VAL A 133 7.81 5.11 -13.68
CA VAL A 133 8.06 4.31 -14.91
C VAL A 133 6.99 4.51 -15.98
N GLY A 134 5.90 5.19 -15.63
CA GLY A 134 4.75 5.41 -16.48
C GLY A 134 3.48 5.65 -15.68
N ALA A 135 2.38 5.88 -16.38
CA ALA A 135 1.07 6.12 -15.79
C ALA A 135 0.26 4.83 -15.72
N ILE A 136 -0.12 4.41 -14.52
CA ILE A 136 -1.11 3.33 -14.36
C ILE A 136 -2.42 3.79 -14.98
N SER A 137 -2.99 2.99 -15.89
CA SER A 137 -4.23 3.31 -16.58
C SER A 137 -5.37 2.35 -16.24
N ARG A 138 -5.08 1.06 -16.05
CA ARG A 138 -6.08 0.02 -15.83
C ARG A 138 -5.46 -1.16 -15.09
N ALA A 139 -6.27 -1.90 -14.32
CA ALA A 139 -5.82 -3.09 -13.62
C ALA A 139 -6.96 -4.08 -13.40
N GLU A 140 -6.59 -5.33 -13.13
CA GLU A 140 -7.49 -6.37 -12.63
C GLU A 140 -7.00 -6.86 -11.27
N LEU A 141 -7.90 -6.82 -10.28
CA LEU A 141 -7.63 -7.19 -8.90
C LEU A 141 -8.50 -8.40 -8.51
N LYS A 142 -7.93 -9.31 -7.73
CA LYS A 142 -8.67 -10.43 -7.14
C LYS A 142 -9.54 -9.95 -6.00
N LEU A 143 -10.73 -10.49 -5.94
CA LEU A 143 -11.63 -10.40 -4.80
C LEU A 143 -11.67 -11.75 -4.08
N TYR A 144 -11.93 -11.72 -2.79
CA TYR A 144 -11.95 -12.91 -1.94
C TYR A 144 -13.33 -13.03 -1.27
N PRO A 145 -13.75 -14.23 -0.84
CA PRO A 145 -14.96 -14.38 -0.04
C PRO A 145 -14.90 -13.46 1.20
N LYS A 146 -15.93 -12.65 1.39
CA LYS A 146 -16.04 -11.78 2.55
C LYS A 146 -16.40 -12.61 3.79
N PRO A 147 -15.61 -12.53 4.89
CA PRO A 147 -16.01 -13.13 6.17
C PRO A 147 -17.33 -12.52 6.66
N SER A 148 -18.21 -13.34 7.17
CA SER A 148 -19.49 -12.88 7.74
C SER A 148 -19.30 -12.02 8.98
N LYS A 149 -18.23 -12.29 9.73
CA LYS A 149 -17.82 -11.55 10.93
C LYS A 149 -16.30 -11.54 11.03
N ILE A 150 -15.75 -10.44 11.52
CA ILE A 150 -14.33 -10.34 11.90
C ILE A 150 -14.28 -9.87 13.34
N LEU A 151 -13.60 -10.61 14.19
CA LEU A 151 -13.35 -10.26 15.59
C LEU A 151 -11.86 -10.00 15.78
N THR A 152 -11.53 -8.85 16.35
CA THR A 152 -10.17 -8.43 16.67
C THR A 152 -9.92 -8.55 18.16
N TYR A 153 -8.89 -9.29 18.50
CA TYR A 153 -8.40 -9.52 19.87
C TYR A 153 -7.19 -8.64 20.10
N GLU A 154 -7.25 -7.84 21.16
CA GLU A 154 -6.20 -6.88 21.50
C GLU A 154 -5.58 -7.19 22.86
N LYS A 155 -4.27 -7.00 22.97
CA LYS A 155 -3.53 -7.13 24.22
C LYS A 155 -2.38 -6.12 24.25
N GLU A 156 -2.23 -5.45 25.38
CA GLU A 156 -1.05 -4.63 25.71
C GLU A 156 0.07 -5.48 26.35
N GLU A 157 1.29 -4.93 26.40
CA GLU A 157 2.46 -5.54 27.04
C GLU A 157 2.78 -6.93 26.47
N VAL A 158 2.90 -6.99 25.17
CA VAL A 158 3.04 -8.22 24.39
C VAL A 158 4.45 -8.80 24.51
N VAL A 159 4.50 -10.12 24.68
CA VAL A 159 5.75 -10.92 24.64
C VAL A 159 5.77 -11.86 23.43
N ASN A 160 6.93 -12.37 23.07
CA ASN A 160 7.11 -13.25 21.89
C ASN A 160 6.13 -14.44 21.89
N ARG A 161 5.94 -15.08 23.04
CA ARG A 161 5.01 -16.21 23.16
C ARG A 161 3.57 -15.86 22.77
N ASP A 162 3.13 -14.62 23.03
CA ASP A 162 1.80 -14.17 22.60
C ASP A 162 1.74 -14.13 21.08
N ILE A 163 2.75 -13.55 20.44
CA ILE A 163 2.83 -13.44 18.98
C ILE A 163 2.86 -14.82 18.32
N GLU A 164 3.71 -15.73 18.80
CA GLU A 164 3.80 -17.11 18.28
C GLU A 164 2.46 -17.85 18.42
N LYS A 165 1.79 -17.70 19.55
CA LYS A 165 0.47 -18.28 19.76
C LYS A 165 -0.56 -17.73 18.77
N LEU A 166 -0.61 -16.41 18.56
CA LEU A 166 -1.55 -15.80 17.62
C LEU A 166 -1.26 -16.21 16.17
N MET A 167 0.03 -16.28 15.77
CA MET A 167 0.45 -16.76 14.45
C MET A 167 -0.02 -18.20 14.18
N SER A 168 0.09 -19.08 15.19
CA SER A 168 -0.32 -20.49 15.07
C SER A 168 -1.81 -20.68 14.80
N LEU A 169 -2.64 -19.68 15.13
CA LEU A 169 -4.09 -19.69 14.91
C LEU A 169 -4.50 -19.12 13.53
N SER A 170 -3.52 -18.81 12.66
CA SER A 170 -3.74 -18.32 11.29
C SER A 170 -4.68 -17.10 11.21
N PRO A 171 -4.30 -15.97 11.80
CA PRO A 171 -5.12 -14.77 11.80
C PRO A 171 -5.30 -14.17 10.41
N LEU A 172 -6.43 -13.48 10.18
CA LEU A 172 -6.64 -12.62 9.01
C LEU A 172 -5.77 -11.36 9.09
N VAL A 173 -5.60 -10.85 10.31
CA VAL A 173 -4.72 -9.71 10.63
C VAL A 173 -3.87 -10.10 11.81
N LEU A 174 -2.59 -9.82 11.75
CA LEU A 174 -1.69 -9.72 12.90
C LEU A 174 -0.90 -8.43 12.75
N LEU A 175 -1.29 -7.45 13.55
CA LEU A 175 -0.68 -6.14 13.64
C LEU A 175 -0.09 -5.97 15.04
N VAL A 176 1.15 -5.56 15.12
CA VAL A 176 1.75 -5.08 16.36
C VAL A 176 2.08 -3.62 16.21
N ASP A 177 1.61 -2.79 17.12
CA ASP A 177 1.97 -1.38 17.19
C ASP A 177 2.78 -1.06 18.46
N TYR A 178 3.48 0.06 18.39
CA TYR A 178 4.22 0.65 19.50
C TYR A 178 3.81 2.11 19.63
N GLN A 179 3.35 2.48 20.82
CA GLN A 179 2.98 3.84 21.17
C GLN A 179 3.14 4.07 22.66
N GLY A 180 3.67 5.23 23.06
CA GLY A 180 3.77 5.61 24.48
C GLY A 180 4.63 4.65 25.32
N GLY A 181 5.66 4.02 24.74
CA GLY A 181 6.53 3.07 25.45
C GLY A 181 5.99 1.63 25.53
N LYS A 182 4.85 1.34 24.95
CA LYS A 182 4.19 0.02 25.03
C LYS A 182 3.97 -0.59 23.65
N PHE A 183 4.12 -1.92 23.56
CA PHE A 183 3.71 -2.72 22.42
C PHE A 183 2.30 -3.25 22.64
N ARG A 184 1.44 -3.16 21.62
CA ARG A 184 0.12 -3.76 21.56
C ARG A 184 0.02 -4.70 20.37
N VAL A 185 -0.74 -5.76 20.51
CA VAL A 185 -1.05 -6.68 19.41
C VAL A 185 -2.54 -6.67 19.13
N HIS A 186 -2.87 -6.68 17.85
CA HIS A 186 -4.20 -6.82 17.29
C HIS A 186 -4.23 -8.04 16.38
N ALA A 187 -5.01 -9.04 16.73
CA ALA A 187 -5.16 -10.25 15.94
C ALA A 187 -6.62 -10.46 15.54
N SER A 188 -6.93 -10.42 14.24
CA SER A 188 -8.29 -10.55 13.74
C SER A 188 -8.55 -11.93 13.16
N TYR A 189 -9.75 -12.48 13.43
CA TYR A 189 -10.17 -13.79 12.95
C TYR A 189 -11.59 -13.73 12.39
N ALA A 190 -11.89 -14.59 11.40
CA ALA A 190 -13.23 -14.76 10.83
C ALA A 190 -14.18 -15.59 11.72
N LYS A 191 -13.73 -16.03 12.88
CA LYS A 191 -14.47 -16.82 13.85
C LYS A 191 -14.12 -16.41 15.27
N GLU A 192 -15.01 -16.71 16.21
CA GLU A 192 -14.72 -16.53 17.63
C GLU A 192 -13.64 -17.50 18.11
N ILE A 193 -12.70 -17.01 18.89
CA ILE A 193 -11.59 -17.76 19.47
C ILE A 193 -11.51 -17.45 20.95
N MET A 194 -11.30 -18.45 21.80
CA MET A 194 -11.08 -18.23 23.24
C MET A 194 -9.63 -17.83 23.53
N LEU A 195 -9.40 -16.54 23.72
CA LEU A 195 -8.11 -15.97 24.15
C LEU A 195 -8.27 -15.27 25.50
N LYS A 196 -7.73 -15.87 26.55
CA LYS A 196 -7.76 -15.26 27.91
C LYS A 196 -6.81 -14.07 27.97
N GLY A 197 -7.28 -12.95 28.55
CA GLY A 197 -6.48 -11.73 28.75
C GLY A 197 -6.42 -10.82 27.52
N TYR A 198 -7.30 -11.02 26.54
CA TYR A 198 -7.49 -10.13 25.40
C TYR A 198 -8.86 -9.44 25.49
N SER A 199 -8.92 -8.15 25.15
CA SER A 199 -10.17 -7.49 24.78
C SER A 199 -10.61 -7.93 23.39
N VAL A 200 -11.89 -7.78 23.06
CA VAL A 200 -12.46 -8.22 21.79
C VAL A 200 -13.34 -7.12 21.23
N ASP A 201 -13.03 -6.72 19.99
CA ASP A 201 -13.81 -5.76 19.22
C ASP A 201 -14.22 -6.34 17.87
N GLU A 202 -15.26 -5.79 17.24
CA GLU A 202 -15.70 -6.19 15.92
C GLU A 202 -15.05 -5.29 14.84
N GLY A 203 -14.54 -5.92 13.78
CA GLY A 203 -13.94 -5.24 12.64
C GLY A 203 -12.45 -5.49 12.51
N VAL A 204 -11.79 -4.73 11.62
CA VAL A 204 -10.35 -4.79 11.33
C VAL A 204 -9.68 -3.59 11.98
N PRO A 205 -8.54 -3.76 12.67
CA PRO A 205 -7.82 -2.64 13.28
C PRO A 205 -7.35 -1.66 12.21
N LEU A 206 -7.39 -0.37 12.53
CA LEU A 206 -6.87 0.68 11.68
C LEU A 206 -5.45 1.04 12.12
N VAL A 207 -4.62 1.38 11.15
CA VAL A 207 -3.31 1.97 11.40
C VAL A 207 -3.45 3.48 11.25
N GLU A 208 -2.98 4.24 12.23
CA GLU A 208 -2.96 5.70 12.09
C GLU A 208 -2.00 6.11 10.97
N VAL A 209 -2.55 6.67 9.89
CA VAL A 209 -1.78 7.30 8.82
C VAL A 209 -1.95 8.82 8.95
N ASN A 210 -0.85 9.52 9.17
CA ASN A 210 -0.84 10.98 9.19
C ASN A 210 0.15 11.47 8.13
N ASP A 211 -0.35 12.14 7.09
CA ASP A 211 0.44 12.60 5.94
C ASP A 211 1.51 13.65 6.31
N GLU A 212 1.38 14.30 7.47
CA GLU A 212 2.35 15.31 7.96
C GLU A 212 3.56 14.70 8.68
N ARG A 213 3.55 13.40 8.99
CA ARG A 213 4.61 12.73 9.76
C ARG A 213 5.64 12.09 8.84
N LYS A 214 6.91 12.17 9.24
CA LYS A 214 8.00 11.48 8.53
C LYS A 214 7.93 9.98 8.81
N GLU A 215 7.52 9.22 7.79
CA GLU A 215 7.52 7.76 7.83
C GLU A 215 8.82 7.20 7.28
N VAL A 216 9.43 6.31 8.04
CA VAL A 216 10.62 5.55 7.70
C VAL A 216 10.26 4.07 7.68
N ILE A 217 10.75 3.34 6.70
CA ILE A 217 10.49 1.93 6.50
C ILE A 217 11.79 1.15 6.68
N VAL A 218 11.73 0.11 7.53
CA VAL A 218 12.82 -0.86 7.73
C VAL A 218 12.33 -2.23 7.27
N GLU A 219 13.17 -2.98 6.56
CA GLU A 219 12.84 -4.35 6.15
C GLU A 219 12.97 -5.30 7.35
N GLY A 220 11.99 -6.16 7.53
CA GLY A 220 11.93 -7.17 8.59
C GLY A 220 10.53 -7.76 8.73
N ASP A 221 10.42 -8.96 9.30
CA ASP A 221 9.13 -9.64 9.46
C ASP A 221 9.06 -10.54 10.71
N ASP A 222 9.71 -10.13 11.78
CA ASP A 222 9.63 -10.80 13.08
C ASP A 222 9.57 -9.78 14.22
N PHE A 223 9.01 -10.20 15.35
CA PHE A 223 8.74 -9.32 16.48
C PHE A 223 10.03 -8.89 17.24
N GLU A 224 11.03 -9.76 17.34
CA GLU A 224 12.29 -9.43 18.01
C GLU A 224 13.06 -8.35 17.25
N SER A 225 13.14 -8.49 15.92
CA SER A 225 13.73 -7.45 15.05
C SER A 225 12.94 -6.14 15.13
N PHE A 226 11.59 -6.21 15.19
CA PHE A 226 10.75 -5.02 15.35
C PHE A 226 11.04 -4.31 16.67
N LYS A 227 11.10 -5.04 17.81
CA LYS A 227 11.45 -4.46 19.12
C LYS A 227 12.81 -3.78 19.08
N LYS A 228 13.82 -4.46 18.55
CA LYS A 228 15.18 -3.91 18.45
C LYS A 228 15.23 -2.62 17.63
N VAL A 229 14.51 -2.56 16.51
CA VAL A 229 14.43 -1.36 15.67
C VAL A 229 13.75 -0.21 16.42
N VAL A 230 12.66 -0.49 17.15
CA VAL A 230 11.96 0.50 17.97
C VAL A 230 12.85 1.01 19.11
N GLU A 231 13.55 0.13 19.82
CA GLU A 231 14.46 0.49 20.92
C GLU A 231 15.61 1.39 20.43
N VAL A 232 16.16 1.11 19.26
CA VAL A 232 17.25 1.91 18.67
C VAL A 232 16.76 3.27 18.19
N SER A 233 15.63 3.31 17.47
CA SER A 233 15.19 4.52 16.76
C SER A 233 14.18 5.37 17.53
N GLN A 234 13.68 4.90 18.67
CA GLN A 234 12.75 5.61 19.56
C GLN A 234 11.64 6.39 18.84
N PRO A 235 10.86 5.73 17.96
CA PRO A 235 9.84 6.40 17.18
C PRO A 235 8.69 6.89 18.07
N LEU A 236 8.00 7.94 17.63
CA LEU A 236 6.75 8.37 18.29
C LEU A 236 5.66 7.30 18.20
N TYR A 237 5.59 6.64 17.04
CA TYR A 237 4.69 5.53 16.75
C TYR A 237 5.39 4.57 15.78
N ALA A 238 5.15 3.28 15.93
CA ALA A 238 5.62 2.29 14.98
C ALA A 238 4.61 1.16 14.84
N TYR A 239 4.63 0.47 13.70
CA TYR A 239 3.84 -0.72 13.53
C TYR A 239 4.49 -1.75 12.62
N TRP A 240 4.13 -2.99 12.84
CA TRP A 240 4.48 -4.15 12.04
C TRP A 240 3.23 -4.96 11.72
N ILE A 241 3.04 -5.27 10.46
CA ILE A 241 2.01 -6.19 9.98
C ILE A 241 2.71 -7.46 9.56
N TRP A 242 2.39 -8.57 10.19
CA TRP A 242 2.98 -9.88 9.89
C TRP A 242 2.82 -10.24 8.41
N LYS A 243 3.87 -10.78 7.79
CA LYS A 243 4.02 -11.09 6.36
C LYS A 243 4.07 -9.85 5.44
N SER A 244 4.15 -8.65 5.99
CA SER A 244 4.38 -7.46 5.16
C SER A 244 5.83 -7.32 4.71
N GLY A 245 6.76 -7.91 5.46
CA GLY A 245 8.19 -7.80 5.24
C GLY A 245 8.76 -6.42 5.60
N ILE A 246 8.02 -5.59 6.33
CA ILE A 246 8.43 -4.23 6.69
C ILE A 246 7.95 -3.81 8.08
N PHE A 247 8.74 -2.96 8.73
CA PHE A 247 8.37 -2.14 9.87
C PHE A 247 8.19 -0.71 9.44
N VAL A 248 7.14 -0.04 9.89
CA VAL A 248 6.90 1.37 9.62
C VAL A 248 7.10 2.15 10.91
N LEU A 249 7.94 3.17 10.86
CA LEU A 249 8.34 3.99 12.00
C LEU A 249 7.98 5.45 11.70
N VAL A 250 7.34 6.10 12.63
CA VAL A 250 6.91 7.49 12.52
C VAL A 250 7.77 8.37 13.43
N ASN A 251 8.39 9.40 12.87
CA ASN A 251 9.29 10.31 13.58
C ASN A 251 10.41 9.56 14.34
N ALA A 252 11.01 8.56 13.68
CA ALA A 252 12.13 7.80 14.20
C ALA A 252 13.46 8.59 14.13
N ASP A 253 14.37 8.31 15.05
CA ASP A 253 15.74 8.79 14.99
C ASP A 253 16.50 8.02 13.90
N THR A 254 16.67 8.66 12.74
CA THR A 254 17.34 8.05 11.58
C THR A 254 18.86 8.01 11.72
N ASP A 255 19.45 8.81 12.58
CA ASP A 255 20.90 8.79 12.80
C ASP A 255 21.30 7.62 13.66
N MET A 256 20.50 7.29 14.68
CA MET A 256 20.66 6.06 15.48
C MET A 256 20.49 4.80 14.62
N LEU A 257 19.56 4.80 13.64
CA LEU A 257 19.43 3.69 12.69
C LEU A 257 20.72 3.50 11.86
N LYS A 258 21.30 4.60 11.34
CA LYS A 258 22.57 4.55 10.58
C LYS A 258 23.74 4.04 11.44
N GLU A 259 23.90 4.58 12.64
CA GLU A 259 24.96 4.16 13.59
C GLU A 259 24.86 2.68 13.93
N SER A 260 23.63 2.14 13.99
CA SER A 260 23.37 0.72 14.23
C SER A 260 23.41 -0.14 12.97
N ASN A 261 23.81 0.40 11.81
CA ASN A 261 23.82 -0.29 10.51
C ASN A 261 22.43 -0.84 10.08
N ILE A 262 21.36 -0.23 10.54
CA ILE A 262 19.99 -0.59 10.12
C ILE A 262 19.64 0.19 8.86
N LYS A 263 19.45 -0.53 7.75
CA LYS A 263 19.03 0.07 6.49
C LYS A 263 17.58 0.48 6.54
N TYR A 264 17.29 1.69 6.09
CA TYR A 264 15.93 2.21 6.00
C TYR A 264 15.74 2.99 4.70
N TYR A 265 14.49 3.21 4.33
CA TYR A 265 14.09 4.05 3.21
C TYR A 265 12.81 4.83 3.54
N THR A 266 12.57 5.89 2.82
CA THR A 266 11.34 6.68 2.98
C THR A 266 10.20 6.08 2.15
N LYS A 267 8.96 6.35 2.56
CA LYS A 267 7.73 5.91 1.89
C LYS A 267 7.72 6.23 0.38
N ASP A 268 8.31 7.36 -0.01
CA ASP A 268 8.28 7.83 -1.40
C ASP A 268 9.47 7.32 -2.24
N GLN A 269 10.43 6.69 -1.62
CA GLN A 269 11.61 6.17 -2.32
C GLN A 269 11.23 4.97 -3.20
N PRO A 270 11.45 5.04 -4.54
CA PRO A 270 11.18 3.93 -5.42
C PRO A 270 12.21 2.81 -5.23
N LYS A 271 11.77 1.57 -5.43
CA LYS A 271 12.68 0.42 -5.41
C LYS A 271 13.70 0.48 -6.55
N GLU A 272 14.91 -0.03 -6.32
CA GLU A 272 16.00 -0.03 -7.30
C GLU A 272 15.59 -0.65 -8.66
N VAL A 273 14.78 -1.71 -8.64
CA VAL A 273 14.26 -2.33 -9.86
C VAL A 273 13.43 -1.34 -10.69
N HIS A 274 12.61 -0.51 -10.06
CA HIS A 274 11.81 0.48 -10.76
C HIS A 274 12.67 1.64 -11.29
N VAL A 275 13.74 2.02 -10.56
CA VAL A 275 14.71 3.00 -11.05
C VAL A 275 15.44 2.49 -12.31
N LYS A 276 15.81 1.20 -12.34
CA LYS A 276 16.39 0.58 -13.54
C LYS A 276 15.39 0.53 -14.70
N LEU A 277 14.14 0.14 -14.42
CA LEU A 277 13.07 0.12 -15.45
C LEU A 277 12.74 1.51 -15.99
N LYS A 278 12.79 2.56 -15.16
CA LYS A 278 12.58 3.94 -15.62
C LYS A 278 13.50 4.30 -16.79
N ARG A 279 14.77 3.91 -16.73
CA ARG A 279 15.75 4.20 -17.82
C ARG A 279 15.35 3.60 -19.15
N LEU A 280 14.60 2.50 -19.16
CA LEU A 280 14.12 1.81 -20.36
C LEU A 280 12.75 2.33 -20.82
N LEU A 281 11.85 2.58 -19.88
CA LEU A 281 10.44 2.89 -20.15
C LEU A 281 10.15 4.39 -20.21
N ASP A 282 11.09 5.20 -19.73
CA ASP A 282 11.02 6.66 -19.70
C ASP A 282 12.40 7.27 -19.97
N ALA A 283 12.95 7.01 -21.18
CA ALA A 283 14.32 7.39 -21.53
C ALA A 283 14.61 8.90 -21.45
N ARG A 284 13.59 9.76 -21.62
CA ARG A 284 13.69 11.22 -21.46
C ARG A 284 13.40 11.71 -20.05
N GLY A 285 12.96 10.83 -19.13
CA GLY A 285 12.69 11.18 -17.75
C GLY A 285 11.50 12.11 -17.57
N ILE A 286 10.43 11.94 -18.36
CA ILE A 286 9.25 12.79 -18.29
C ILE A 286 8.39 12.53 -17.04
N PHE A 287 8.36 11.31 -16.51
CA PHE A 287 7.64 11.02 -15.28
C PHE A 287 8.45 11.45 -14.05
N ALA A 288 7.89 12.34 -13.24
CA ALA A 288 8.51 12.86 -12.04
C ALA A 288 8.49 11.88 -10.85
#